data_4c169bd654d5a6fcf5c2bc3e6802393f
#
_entry.id   4c169bd654d5a6fcf5c2bc3e6802393f
#
_cell.length_a   1.000
_cell.length_b   1.000
_cell.length_c   1.000
_cell.angle_alpha   90.00
_cell.angle_beta   90.00
_cell.angle_gamma   90.00
#
_symmetry.space_group_name_H-M   'P 1'
#
loop_
_entity.id
_entity.type
_entity.pdbx_description
1 polymer ?
#
loop_
_entity_poly.entity_id
_entity_poly.type
_entity_poly.pdbx_seq_one_letter_code
_entity_poly.pdbx_strand_id
1 'polypeptide(L)'
;ERMAHIELASPVAHIWFLKSLPSRIGLLLDMTLRDIERVLYFESYVVIDPGMTTLEKGQLLNDEQYFEAIEEFGDDFDARMGAEAVRELLNAIDLDHEIGRLREEIPQTNSETKIKKLSKRLKLMEAFKDSGNHPEWMVLTVLPVLPPDLRPLVPLDGGRFATSDLNDLYRRVINRNNRLKRLLDLSAPDIIVRNEKRMLQEAVDALLDNGRRGRAITGSNKRP
;
A
#
# COMPACT_ATOMS: atom_id res chain seq x y z
N GLU A 1 10.13 -15.21 22.77
CA GLU A 1 11.10 -14.79 21.77
C GLU A 1 10.82 -13.39 21.26
N ARG A 2 11.88 -12.65 20.94
CA ARG A 2 11.75 -11.32 20.33
C ARG A 2 11.47 -11.46 18.83
N MET A 3 10.50 -10.69 18.33
CA MET A 3 10.29 -10.57 16.90
C MET A 3 11.45 -9.78 16.25
N ALA A 4 11.94 -10.29 15.13
CA ALA A 4 12.80 -9.53 14.24
C ALA A 4 11.95 -8.65 13.31
N HIS A 5 12.59 -7.80 12.52
CA HIS A 5 11.94 -6.95 11.54
C HIS A 5 12.81 -6.78 10.29
N ILE A 6 12.17 -6.42 9.20
CA ILE A 6 12.82 -6.02 7.95
C ILE A 6 12.52 -4.53 7.74
N GLU A 7 13.56 -3.71 7.70
CA GLU A 7 13.43 -2.32 7.27
C GLU A 7 13.25 -2.28 5.74
N LEU A 8 12.08 -1.83 5.31
CA LEU A 8 11.75 -1.79 3.89
C LEU A 8 12.44 -0.60 3.20
N ALA A 9 13.05 -0.84 2.06
CA ALA A 9 13.70 0.19 1.25
C ALA A 9 12.69 1.18 0.64
N SER A 10 11.44 0.77 0.49
CA SER A 10 10.30 1.58 0.08
C SER A 10 9.05 1.13 0.85
N PRO A 11 8.14 2.04 1.22
CA PRO A 11 6.90 1.67 1.89
C PRO A 11 6.07 0.68 1.09
N VAL A 12 5.31 -0.16 1.79
CA VAL A 12 4.44 -1.19 1.22
C VAL A 12 3.06 -1.12 1.88
N ALA A 13 1.99 -1.07 1.11
CA ALA A 13 0.64 -1.10 1.65
C ALA A 13 0.29 -2.50 2.17
N HIS A 14 -0.36 -2.56 3.34
CA HIS A 14 -0.83 -3.81 3.90
C HIS A 14 -2.05 -4.31 3.13
N ILE A 15 -1.94 -5.50 2.53
CA ILE A 15 -2.97 -6.03 1.61
C ILE A 15 -4.34 -6.24 2.28
N TRP A 16 -4.41 -6.50 3.57
CA TRP A 16 -5.68 -6.65 4.27
C TRP A 16 -6.48 -5.35 4.35
N PHE A 17 -5.79 -4.21 4.47
CA PHE A 17 -6.46 -2.90 4.47
C PHE A 17 -6.78 -2.40 3.07
N LEU A 18 -6.08 -2.91 2.07
CA LEU A 18 -6.33 -2.61 0.66
C LEU A 18 -7.50 -3.45 0.10
N LYS A 19 -7.41 -4.76 0.22
CA LYS A 19 -8.31 -5.74 -0.43
C LYS A 19 -9.49 -6.19 0.42
N SER A 20 -9.68 -5.66 1.62
CA SER A 20 -10.90 -5.88 2.39
C SER A 20 -12.11 -5.26 1.67
N LEU A 21 -13.28 -5.81 1.88
CA LEU A 21 -14.53 -5.28 1.34
C LEU A 21 -15.40 -4.72 2.49
N PRO A 22 -15.58 -3.41 2.56
CA PRO A 22 -14.99 -2.36 1.73
C PRO A 22 -13.49 -2.13 2.04
N SER A 23 -12.72 -1.63 1.05
CA SER A 23 -11.31 -1.26 1.26
C SER A 23 -11.20 -0.17 2.31
N ARG A 24 -10.41 -0.40 3.37
CA ARG A 24 -10.20 0.59 4.43
C ARG A 24 -9.47 1.82 3.91
N ILE A 25 -8.42 1.60 3.12
CA ILE A 25 -7.68 2.68 2.46
C ILE A 25 -8.61 3.45 1.51
N GLY A 26 -9.41 2.74 0.72
CA GLY A 26 -10.36 3.35 -0.20
C GLY A 26 -11.43 4.20 0.47
N LEU A 27 -11.96 3.75 1.61
CA LEU A 27 -12.93 4.53 2.39
C LEU A 27 -12.33 5.83 2.94
N LEU A 28 -11.11 5.77 3.46
CA LEU A 28 -10.46 6.96 4.02
C LEU A 28 -10.09 7.98 2.96
N LEU A 29 -9.60 7.52 1.81
CA LEU A 29 -9.19 8.39 0.70
C LEU A 29 -10.34 8.80 -0.24
N ASP A 30 -11.52 8.23 -0.05
CA ASP A 30 -12.65 8.36 -0.98
C ASP A 30 -12.30 7.98 -2.43
N MET A 31 -11.48 6.95 -2.57
CA MET A 31 -11.02 6.41 -3.83
C MET A 31 -11.55 4.99 -4.05
N THR A 32 -11.76 4.61 -5.30
CA THR A 32 -12.11 3.24 -5.62
C THR A 32 -10.92 2.31 -5.41
N LEU A 33 -11.18 1.04 -5.09
CA LEU A 33 -10.12 0.04 -4.97
C LEU A 33 -9.26 -0.05 -6.24
N ARG A 34 -9.91 0.02 -7.41
CA ARG A 34 -9.24 -0.02 -8.71
C ARG A 34 -8.24 1.14 -8.88
N ASP A 35 -8.64 2.34 -8.49
CA ASP A 35 -7.78 3.52 -8.61
C ASP A 35 -6.57 3.43 -7.68
N ILE A 36 -6.78 2.96 -6.44
CA ILE A 36 -5.68 2.76 -5.49
C ILE A 36 -4.74 1.67 -5.98
N GLU A 37 -5.24 0.56 -6.53
CA GLU A 37 -4.40 -0.50 -7.11
C GLU A 37 -3.55 0.02 -8.28
N ARG A 38 -4.10 0.86 -9.14
CA ARG A 38 -3.34 1.49 -10.23
C ARG A 38 -2.18 2.35 -9.72
N VAL A 39 -2.38 3.04 -8.61
CA VAL A 39 -1.31 3.82 -7.97
C VAL A 39 -0.28 2.91 -7.29
N LEU A 40 -0.73 1.94 -6.50
CA LEU A 40 0.14 1.05 -5.73
C LEU A 40 1.04 0.18 -6.59
N TYR A 41 0.52 -0.28 -7.74
CA TYR A 41 1.26 -1.16 -8.66
C TYR A 41 1.90 -0.41 -9.84
N PHE A 42 2.09 0.90 -9.69
CA PHE A 42 2.85 1.76 -10.61
C PHE A 42 2.28 1.86 -12.03
N GLU A 43 0.95 1.83 -12.15
CA GLU A 43 0.25 2.06 -13.42
C GLU A 43 -0.14 3.53 -13.63
N SER A 44 -0.33 4.28 -12.55
CA SER A 44 -0.75 5.69 -12.60
C SER A 44 -0.13 6.50 -11.47
N TYR A 45 0.09 7.79 -11.73
CA TYR A 45 0.38 8.78 -10.69
C TYR A 45 -0.90 9.18 -9.97
N VAL A 46 -0.77 9.63 -8.74
CA VAL A 46 -1.82 10.32 -8.00
C VAL A 46 -1.32 11.68 -7.55
N VAL A 47 -2.14 12.69 -7.71
CA VAL A 47 -1.84 14.06 -7.26
C VAL A 47 -1.98 14.12 -5.74
N ILE A 48 -0.88 14.39 -5.05
CA ILE A 48 -0.80 14.55 -3.59
C ILE A 48 -1.11 15.98 -3.20
N ASP A 49 -0.45 16.92 -3.86
CA ASP A 49 -0.66 18.36 -3.70
C ASP A 49 -0.82 19.00 -5.08
N PRO A 50 -2.00 19.56 -5.38
CA PRO A 50 -2.23 20.22 -6.66
C PRO A 50 -1.55 21.60 -6.76
N GLY A 51 -1.14 22.21 -5.65
CA GLY A 51 -0.55 23.54 -5.62
C GLY A 51 -1.46 24.58 -6.26
N MET A 52 -0.89 25.47 -7.09
CA MET A 52 -1.61 26.52 -7.80
C MET A 52 -2.03 26.10 -9.23
N THR A 53 -2.20 24.80 -9.46
CA THR A 53 -2.55 24.23 -10.76
C THR A 53 -4.05 23.96 -10.89
N THR A 54 -4.49 23.56 -12.09
CA THR A 54 -5.86 23.11 -12.36
C THR A 54 -6.13 21.67 -11.97
N LEU A 55 -5.12 20.98 -11.43
CA LEU A 55 -5.23 19.59 -10.97
C LEU A 55 -6.02 19.51 -9.66
N GLU A 56 -6.57 18.34 -9.40
CA GLU A 56 -7.30 18.04 -8.15
C GLU A 56 -6.52 17.05 -7.29
N LYS A 57 -6.57 17.21 -5.97
CA LYS A 57 -6.00 16.25 -5.03
C LYS A 57 -6.68 14.89 -5.18
N GLY A 58 -5.87 13.83 -5.32
CA GLY A 58 -6.36 12.47 -5.55
C GLY A 58 -6.66 12.15 -7.02
N GLN A 59 -6.46 13.08 -7.93
CA GLN A 59 -6.60 12.85 -9.37
C GLN A 59 -5.52 11.86 -9.85
N LEU A 60 -5.91 10.91 -10.69
CA LEU A 60 -4.98 9.99 -11.32
C LEU A 60 -4.50 10.54 -12.65
N LEU A 61 -3.18 10.41 -12.89
CA LEU A 61 -2.53 10.80 -14.14
C LEU A 61 -1.81 9.57 -14.72
N ASN A 62 -1.99 9.33 -16.01
CA ASN A 62 -1.11 8.40 -16.72
C ASN A 62 0.24 9.08 -17.04
N ASP A 63 1.18 8.35 -17.64
CA ASP A 63 2.52 8.90 -17.95
C ASP A 63 2.43 10.13 -18.87
N GLU A 64 1.60 10.08 -19.90
CA GLU A 64 1.39 11.19 -20.85
C GLU A 64 0.85 12.43 -20.15
N GLN A 65 -0.24 12.29 -19.41
CA GLN A 65 -0.84 13.37 -18.63
C GLN A 65 0.11 13.97 -17.59
N TYR A 66 0.94 13.10 -16.97
CA TYR A 66 1.95 13.56 -16.03
C TYR A 66 3.03 14.42 -16.70
N PHE A 67 3.53 13.99 -17.86
CA PHE A 67 4.50 14.78 -18.61
C PHE A 67 3.92 16.10 -19.14
N GLU A 68 2.69 16.09 -19.63
CA GLU A 68 1.97 17.30 -20.02
C GLU A 68 1.83 18.26 -18.84
N ALA A 69 1.49 17.76 -17.65
CA ALA A 69 1.38 18.56 -16.44
C ALA A 69 2.73 19.15 -16.00
N ILE A 70 3.82 18.40 -16.12
CA ILE A 70 5.18 18.90 -15.86
C ILE A 70 5.57 20.02 -16.86
N GLU A 71 5.23 19.87 -18.14
CA GLU A 71 5.49 20.89 -19.16
C GLU A 71 4.69 22.18 -18.90
N GLU A 72 3.44 22.04 -18.45
CA GLU A 72 2.54 23.18 -18.22
C GLU A 72 2.80 23.88 -16.87
N PHE A 73 2.99 23.13 -15.79
CA PHE A 73 3.02 23.62 -14.42
C PHE A 73 4.40 23.52 -13.75
N GLY A 74 5.36 22.81 -14.33
CA GLY A 74 6.67 22.60 -13.72
C GLY A 74 6.58 21.91 -12.35
N ASP A 75 7.20 22.51 -11.36
CA ASP A 75 7.28 21.97 -9.98
C ASP A 75 6.14 22.49 -9.07
N ASP A 76 5.10 23.10 -9.61
CA ASP A 76 4.01 23.70 -8.83
C ASP A 76 3.04 22.66 -8.23
N PHE A 77 3.19 21.40 -8.55
CA PHE A 77 2.38 20.31 -8.01
C PHE A 77 3.23 19.12 -7.61
N ASP A 78 2.68 18.27 -6.73
CA ASP A 78 3.28 17.00 -6.31
C ASP A 78 2.37 15.84 -6.72
N ALA A 79 2.87 14.96 -7.57
CA ALA A 79 2.21 13.71 -7.95
C ALA A 79 3.22 12.56 -7.94
N ARG A 80 2.84 11.45 -7.35
CA ARG A 80 3.70 10.28 -7.13
C ARG A 80 2.98 8.97 -7.40
N MET A 81 3.72 7.89 -7.41
CA MET A 81 3.24 6.52 -7.54
C MET A 81 3.61 5.68 -6.32
N GLY A 82 2.93 4.53 -6.21
CA GLY A 82 3.26 3.49 -5.23
C GLY A 82 2.71 3.76 -3.83
N ALA A 83 3.08 2.89 -2.90
CA ALA A 83 2.62 2.97 -1.51
C ALA A 83 3.08 4.25 -0.80
N GLU A 84 4.20 4.84 -1.21
CA GLU A 84 4.65 6.13 -0.70
C GLU A 84 3.62 7.24 -0.96
N ALA A 85 3.07 7.29 -2.18
CA ALA A 85 2.02 8.24 -2.53
C ALA A 85 0.75 8.02 -1.70
N VAL A 86 0.32 6.78 -1.52
CA VAL A 86 -0.84 6.43 -0.69
C VAL A 86 -0.59 6.81 0.78
N ARG A 87 0.61 6.59 1.28
CA ARG A 87 0.99 6.98 2.63
C ARG A 87 0.91 8.48 2.84
N GLU A 88 1.40 9.27 1.91
CA GLU A 88 1.31 10.73 1.96
C GLU A 88 -0.15 11.22 1.94
N LEU A 89 -1.00 10.63 1.11
CA LEU A 89 -2.43 10.95 1.08
C LEU A 89 -3.11 10.62 2.42
N LEU A 90 -2.79 9.47 3.01
CA LEU A 90 -3.34 9.07 4.32
C LEU A 90 -2.84 9.97 5.45
N ASN A 91 -1.56 10.34 5.43
CA ASN A 91 -0.96 11.24 6.42
C ASN A 91 -1.55 12.66 6.38
N ALA A 92 -2.00 13.10 5.21
CA ALA A 92 -2.59 14.42 5.00
C ALA A 92 -4.05 14.52 5.49
N ILE A 93 -4.67 13.42 5.93
CA ILE A 93 -6.05 13.43 6.45
C ILE A 93 -6.08 14.08 7.84
N ASP A 94 -6.84 15.18 7.96
CA ASP A 94 -7.24 15.74 9.23
C ASP A 94 -8.53 15.05 9.71
N LEU A 95 -8.41 14.06 10.61
CA LEU A 95 -9.53 13.26 11.07
C LEU A 95 -10.62 14.11 11.74
N ASP A 96 -10.25 15.10 12.56
CA ASP A 96 -11.21 15.94 13.28
C ASP A 96 -12.03 16.80 12.31
N HIS A 97 -11.37 17.41 11.35
CA HIS A 97 -12.02 18.21 10.31
C HIS A 97 -12.95 17.34 9.43
N GLU A 98 -12.48 16.19 8.95
CA GLU A 98 -13.27 15.29 8.10
C GLU A 98 -14.47 14.68 8.84
N ILE A 99 -14.31 14.31 10.11
CA ILE A 99 -15.40 13.82 10.95
C ILE A 99 -16.48 14.90 11.11
N GLY A 100 -16.08 16.13 11.39
CA GLY A 100 -17.00 17.27 11.49
C GLY A 100 -17.75 17.49 10.17
N ARG A 101 -17.04 17.53 9.05
CA ARG A 101 -17.63 17.70 7.71
C ARG A 101 -18.63 16.59 7.38
N LEU A 102 -18.31 15.33 7.66
CA LEU A 102 -19.21 14.20 7.39
C LEU A 102 -20.46 14.23 8.26
N ARG A 103 -20.33 14.63 9.54
CA ARG A 103 -21.48 14.78 10.44
C ARG A 103 -22.47 15.86 9.98
N GLU A 104 -21.97 16.90 9.33
CA GLU A 104 -22.79 17.96 8.75
C GLU A 104 -23.41 17.56 7.39
N GLU A 105 -22.65 16.82 6.56
CA GLU A 105 -23.10 16.43 5.21
C GLU A 105 -24.18 15.34 5.22
N ILE A 106 -24.08 14.36 6.13
CA ILE A 106 -25.00 13.22 6.18
C ILE A 106 -26.47 13.65 6.35
N PRO A 107 -26.84 14.55 7.29
CA PRO A 107 -28.23 14.99 7.44
C PRO A 107 -28.77 15.78 6.24
N GLN A 108 -27.90 16.41 5.46
CA GLN A 108 -28.27 17.23 4.30
C GLN A 108 -28.42 16.41 3.02
N THR A 109 -28.06 15.14 3.05
CA THR A 109 -28.05 14.27 1.87
C THR A 109 -29.34 13.47 1.79
N ASN A 110 -30.02 13.53 0.64
CA ASN A 110 -31.28 12.82 0.38
C ASN A 110 -31.11 11.43 -0.25
N SER A 111 -29.90 11.08 -0.71
CA SER A 111 -29.61 9.79 -1.34
C SER A 111 -29.24 8.74 -0.31
N GLU A 112 -30.08 7.71 -0.17
CA GLU A 112 -29.85 6.60 0.77
C GLU A 112 -28.49 5.90 0.53
N THR A 113 -28.10 5.71 -0.73
CA THR A 113 -26.81 5.11 -1.10
C THR A 113 -25.64 5.98 -0.66
N LYS A 114 -25.75 7.31 -0.86
CA LYS A 114 -24.73 8.26 -0.42
C LYS A 114 -24.62 8.28 1.10
N ILE A 115 -25.76 8.31 1.80
CA ILE A 115 -25.81 8.26 3.27
C ILE A 115 -25.10 7.00 3.79
N LYS A 116 -25.38 5.82 3.22
CA LYS A 116 -24.72 4.58 3.60
C LYS A 116 -23.19 4.63 3.41
N LYS A 117 -22.72 5.19 2.28
CA LYS A 117 -21.29 5.35 2.00
C LYS A 117 -20.63 6.29 2.99
N LEU A 118 -21.20 7.47 3.21
CA LEU A 118 -20.67 8.48 4.12
C LEU A 118 -20.68 7.99 5.59
N SER A 119 -21.72 7.26 6.00
CA SER A 119 -21.81 6.69 7.34
C SER A 119 -20.74 5.64 7.61
N LYS A 120 -20.42 4.78 6.63
CA LYS A 120 -19.32 3.82 6.75
C LYS A 120 -17.96 4.52 6.87
N ARG A 121 -17.76 5.58 6.07
CA ARG A 121 -16.55 6.39 6.12
C ARG A 121 -16.40 7.09 7.48
N LEU A 122 -17.46 7.73 7.95
CA LEU A 122 -17.49 8.39 9.25
C LEU A 122 -17.14 7.42 10.39
N LYS A 123 -17.80 6.25 10.42
CA LYS A 123 -17.56 5.22 11.42
C LYS A 123 -16.10 4.76 11.45
N LEU A 124 -15.49 4.60 10.28
CA LEU A 124 -14.07 4.23 10.19
C LEU A 124 -13.15 5.34 10.70
N MET A 125 -13.43 6.60 10.33
CA MET A 125 -12.63 7.74 10.81
C MET A 125 -12.74 7.93 12.32
N GLU A 126 -13.94 7.78 12.88
CA GLU A 126 -14.15 7.82 14.33
C GLU A 126 -13.39 6.71 15.06
N ALA A 127 -13.37 5.49 14.50
CA ALA A 127 -12.61 4.37 15.04
C ALA A 127 -11.10 4.64 15.04
N PHE A 128 -10.55 5.27 14.01
CA PHE A 128 -9.15 5.70 14.00
C PHE A 128 -8.86 6.76 15.06
N LYS A 129 -9.73 7.76 15.19
CA LYS A 129 -9.59 8.81 16.19
C LYS A 129 -9.64 8.24 17.62
N ASP A 130 -10.63 7.43 17.92
CA ASP A 130 -10.86 6.89 19.26
C ASP A 130 -9.76 5.91 19.69
N SER A 131 -9.20 5.14 18.77
CA SER A 131 -8.12 4.20 19.03
C SER A 131 -6.74 4.84 19.11
N GLY A 132 -6.59 6.08 18.66
CA GLY A 132 -5.29 6.75 18.54
C GLY A 132 -4.40 6.19 17.43
N ASN A 133 -4.91 5.33 16.56
CA ASN A 133 -4.18 4.84 15.39
C ASN A 133 -4.14 5.90 14.30
N HIS A 134 -3.04 5.94 13.58
CA HIS A 134 -2.85 6.83 12.45
C HIS A 134 -3.17 6.12 11.13
N PRO A 135 -3.92 6.75 10.20
CA PRO A 135 -4.25 6.15 8.90
C PRO A 135 -3.04 5.71 8.09
N GLU A 136 -1.94 6.46 8.11
CA GLU A 136 -0.70 6.14 7.40
C GLU A 136 -0.01 4.88 7.89
N TRP A 137 -0.35 4.35 9.07
CA TRP A 137 0.19 3.09 9.57
C TRP A 137 -0.34 1.85 8.82
N MET A 138 -1.38 2.00 8.02
CA MET A 138 -1.80 0.95 7.09
C MET A 138 -0.81 0.72 5.94
N VAL A 139 0.16 1.62 5.78
CA VAL A 139 1.31 1.49 4.89
C VAL A 139 2.55 1.19 5.72
N LEU A 140 3.15 0.04 5.49
CA LEU A 140 4.27 -0.48 6.28
C LEU A 140 5.59 0.12 5.79
N THR A 141 6.40 0.61 6.71
CA THR A 141 7.81 0.97 6.50
C THR A 141 8.77 -0.07 7.10
N VAL A 142 8.27 -0.82 8.06
CA VAL A 142 8.95 -1.93 8.73
C VAL A 142 8.04 -3.14 8.72
N LEU A 143 8.56 -4.28 8.28
CA LEU A 143 7.83 -5.54 8.23
C LEU A 143 8.25 -6.42 9.41
N PRO A 144 7.32 -6.84 10.29
CA PRO A 144 7.65 -7.78 11.35
C PRO A 144 7.96 -9.17 10.79
N VAL A 145 8.90 -9.87 11.41
CA VAL A 145 9.32 -11.22 11.05
C VAL A 145 8.87 -12.20 12.13
N LEU A 146 8.16 -13.24 11.72
CA LEU A 146 7.69 -14.29 12.62
C LEU A 146 8.89 -14.99 13.28
N PRO A 147 8.84 -15.30 14.59
CA PRO A 147 9.92 -16.03 15.27
C PRO A 147 10.28 -17.36 14.60
N PRO A 148 11.57 -17.78 14.64
CA PRO A 148 12.03 -18.99 13.96
C PRO A 148 11.30 -20.27 14.37
N ASP A 149 10.89 -20.41 15.62
CA ASP A 149 10.18 -21.60 16.12
C ASP A 149 8.80 -21.77 15.46
N LEU A 150 8.18 -20.69 14.98
CA LEU A 150 6.91 -20.72 14.28
C LEU A 150 7.03 -20.97 12.76
N ARG A 151 8.27 -21.01 12.25
CA ARG A 151 8.61 -21.32 10.85
C ARG A 151 9.83 -22.25 10.78
N PRO A 152 9.78 -23.43 11.39
CA PRO A 152 10.97 -24.24 11.67
C PRO A 152 11.60 -24.80 10.41
N LEU A 153 12.94 -24.98 10.51
CA LEU A 153 13.74 -25.77 9.60
C LEU A 153 13.97 -27.14 10.24
N VAL A 154 13.36 -28.16 9.68
CA VAL A 154 13.38 -29.51 10.25
C VAL A 154 14.35 -30.39 9.46
N PRO A 155 15.35 -31.04 10.13
CA PRO A 155 16.22 -31.99 9.47
C PRO A 155 15.46 -33.27 9.09
N LEU A 156 15.70 -33.74 7.87
CA LEU A 156 15.20 -35.01 7.35
C LEU A 156 16.33 -36.02 7.25
N ASP A 157 15.96 -37.31 7.13
CA ASP A 157 16.94 -38.37 6.88
C ASP A 157 17.73 -38.10 5.58
N GLY A 158 19.05 -38.38 5.60
CA GLY A 158 19.93 -38.17 4.46
C GLY A 158 20.50 -36.75 4.32
N GLY A 159 20.51 -35.94 5.40
CA GLY A 159 21.12 -34.60 5.44
C GLY A 159 20.32 -33.51 4.72
N ARG A 160 19.06 -33.78 4.40
CA ARG A 160 18.12 -32.81 3.83
C ARG A 160 17.36 -32.09 4.93
N PHE A 161 16.89 -30.88 4.61
CA PHE A 161 16.04 -30.10 5.49
C PHE A 161 14.69 -29.85 4.83
N ALA A 162 13.60 -30.01 5.60
CA ALA A 162 12.31 -29.48 5.26
C ALA A 162 12.15 -28.10 5.91
N THR A 163 11.67 -27.16 5.16
CA THR A 163 11.44 -25.79 5.65
C THR A 163 9.97 -25.42 5.49
N SER A 164 9.50 -24.53 6.36
CA SER A 164 8.19 -23.91 6.17
C SER A 164 8.16 -23.07 4.89
N ASP A 165 7.02 -23.07 4.19
CA ASP A 165 6.81 -22.23 3.00
C ASP A 165 6.95 -20.74 3.32
N LEU A 166 6.68 -20.32 4.55
CA LEU A 166 6.92 -18.96 5.03
C LEU A 166 8.37 -18.52 4.89
N ASN A 167 9.33 -19.42 5.10
CA ASN A 167 10.76 -19.08 4.93
C ASN A 167 11.10 -18.71 3.48
N ASP A 168 10.47 -19.35 2.50
CA ASP A 168 10.64 -18.99 1.09
C ASP A 168 10.02 -17.63 0.77
N LEU A 169 8.84 -17.34 1.31
CA LEU A 169 8.18 -16.04 1.15
C LEU A 169 8.98 -14.91 1.79
N TYR A 170 9.52 -15.09 3.00
CA TYR A 170 10.43 -14.12 3.63
C TYR A 170 11.71 -13.93 2.82
N ARG A 171 12.30 -15.00 2.30
CA ARG A 171 13.48 -14.91 1.45
C ARG A 171 13.25 -14.10 0.20
N ARG A 172 12.08 -14.24 -0.44
CA ARG A 172 11.68 -13.42 -1.60
C ARG A 172 11.59 -11.94 -1.23
N VAL A 173 10.98 -11.61 -0.10
CA VAL A 173 10.90 -10.24 0.39
C VAL A 173 12.29 -9.66 0.64
N ILE A 174 13.15 -10.38 1.34
CA ILE A 174 14.52 -9.92 1.66
C ILE A 174 15.34 -9.70 0.39
N ASN A 175 15.27 -10.62 -0.57
CA ASN A 175 16.01 -10.50 -1.83
C ASN A 175 15.54 -9.28 -2.64
N ARG A 176 14.22 -9.06 -2.74
CA ARG A 176 13.66 -7.89 -3.41
C ARG A 176 14.03 -6.59 -2.72
N ASN A 177 13.95 -6.59 -1.39
CA ASN A 177 14.32 -5.43 -0.58
C ASN A 177 15.80 -5.05 -0.74
N ASN A 178 16.70 -6.03 -0.67
CA ASN A 178 18.13 -5.81 -0.85
C ASN A 178 18.48 -5.33 -2.27
N ARG A 179 17.81 -5.88 -3.28
CA ARG A 179 17.97 -5.45 -4.66
C ARG A 179 17.49 -4.01 -4.85
N LEU A 180 16.37 -3.66 -4.28
CA LEU A 180 15.85 -2.28 -4.32
C LEU A 180 16.82 -1.30 -3.65
N LYS A 181 17.34 -1.63 -2.46
CA LYS A 181 18.35 -0.81 -1.78
C LYS A 181 19.56 -0.55 -2.68
N ARG A 182 20.06 -1.59 -3.33
CA ARG A 182 21.21 -1.47 -4.26
C ARG A 182 20.88 -0.58 -5.45
N LEU A 183 19.70 -0.72 -6.04
CA LEU A 183 19.27 0.11 -7.16
C LEU A 183 19.13 1.59 -6.77
N LEU A 184 18.63 1.86 -5.58
CA LEU A 184 18.54 3.22 -5.03
C LEU A 184 19.92 3.83 -4.77
N ASP A 185 20.85 3.06 -4.18
CA ASP A 185 22.23 3.50 -3.91
C ASP A 185 23.01 3.79 -5.20
N LEU A 186 22.74 3.05 -6.26
CA LEU A 186 23.33 3.24 -7.58
C LEU A 186 22.65 4.31 -8.44
N SER A 187 21.61 4.95 -7.93
CA SER A 187 20.78 5.91 -8.69
C SER A 187 20.30 5.34 -10.04
N ALA A 188 19.83 4.09 -10.01
CA ALA A 188 19.35 3.40 -11.21
C ALA A 188 18.22 4.15 -11.90
N PRO A 189 17.98 3.94 -13.21
CA PRO A 189 16.88 4.54 -13.93
C PRO A 189 15.53 4.33 -13.25
N ASP A 190 14.67 5.33 -13.28
CA ASP A 190 13.39 5.34 -12.57
C ASP A 190 12.49 4.15 -12.94
N ILE A 191 12.46 3.76 -14.21
CA ILE A 191 11.65 2.62 -14.67
C ILE A 191 12.07 1.29 -14.02
N ILE A 192 13.37 1.10 -13.77
CA ILE A 192 13.91 -0.10 -13.11
C ILE A 192 13.56 -0.06 -11.62
N VAL A 193 13.70 1.09 -10.99
CA VAL A 193 13.35 1.30 -9.57
C VAL A 193 11.85 1.07 -9.33
N ARG A 194 10.99 1.62 -10.18
CA ARG A 194 9.54 1.39 -10.12
C ARG A 194 9.18 -0.09 -10.20
N ASN A 195 9.77 -0.80 -11.14
CA ASN A 195 9.52 -2.23 -11.31
C ASN A 195 9.94 -3.03 -10.08
N GLU A 196 11.08 -2.72 -9.48
CA GLU A 196 11.53 -3.38 -8.27
C GLU A 196 10.66 -3.03 -7.03
N LYS A 197 10.21 -1.79 -6.91
CA LYS A 197 9.24 -1.37 -5.89
C LYS A 197 7.92 -2.13 -6.02
N ARG A 198 7.42 -2.31 -7.24
CA ARG A 198 6.22 -3.11 -7.52
C ARG A 198 6.42 -4.57 -7.13
N MET A 199 7.56 -5.16 -7.46
CA MET A 199 7.88 -6.53 -7.10
C MET A 199 8.01 -6.71 -5.59
N LEU A 200 8.55 -5.74 -4.86
CA LEU A 200 8.59 -5.75 -3.40
C LEU A 200 7.18 -5.71 -2.80
N GLN A 201 6.30 -4.85 -3.31
CA GLN A 201 4.89 -4.80 -2.91
C GLN A 201 4.22 -6.17 -3.12
N GLU A 202 4.39 -6.79 -4.26
CA GLU A 202 3.83 -8.10 -4.59
C GLU A 202 4.40 -9.22 -3.70
N ALA A 203 5.68 -9.18 -3.37
CA ALA A 203 6.31 -10.16 -2.48
C ALA A 203 5.75 -10.06 -1.04
N VAL A 204 5.52 -8.86 -0.53
CA VAL A 204 4.90 -8.65 0.79
C VAL A 204 3.42 -9.03 0.76
N ASP A 205 2.70 -8.74 -0.31
CA ASP A 205 1.32 -9.19 -0.49
C ASP A 205 1.20 -10.71 -0.39
N ALA A 206 2.09 -11.44 -1.07
CA ALA A 206 2.13 -12.89 -1.04
C ALA A 206 2.48 -13.44 0.36
N LEU A 207 3.37 -12.77 1.09
CA LEU A 207 3.72 -13.16 2.46
C LEU A 207 2.53 -13.01 3.42
N LEU A 208 1.80 -11.89 3.32
CA LEU A 208 0.69 -11.58 4.23
C LEU A 208 -0.59 -12.32 3.89
N ASP A 209 -0.90 -12.51 2.61
CA ASP A 209 -2.12 -13.18 2.14
C ASP A 209 -1.94 -13.71 0.72
N ASN A 210 -1.26 -14.87 0.61
CA ASN A 210 -0.94 -15.46 -0.70
C ASN A 210 -2.21 -15.79 -1.50
N GLY A 211 -2.30 -15.30 -2.72
CA GLY A 211 -3.44 -15.49 -3.62
C GLY A 211 -4.54 -14.44 -3.50
N ARG A 212 -4.42 -13.48 -2.58
CA ARG A 212 -5.38 -12.38 -2.44
C ARG A 212 -5.35 -11.44 -3.67
N ARG A 213 -4.17 -11.25 -4.22
CA ARG A 213 -3.95 -10.49 -5.44
C ARG A 213 -3.36 -11.36 -6.53
N GLY A 214 -4.16 -11.68 -7.56
CA GLY A 214 -3.73 -12.47 -8.70
C GLY A 214 -3.52 -13.95 -8.36
N ARG A 215 -2.63 -14.60 -9.11
CA ARG A 215 -2.31 -16.02 -8.90
C ARG A 215 -1.45 -16.20 -7.66
N ALA A 216 -1.82 -17.17 -6.82
CA ALA A 216 -1.01 -17.56 -5.68
C ALA A 216 0.37 -18.06 -6.11
N ILE A 217 1.39 -17.73 -5.32
CA ILE A 217 2.71 -18.35 -5.45
C ILE A 217 2.57 -19.79 -4.99
N THR A 218 2.96 -20.74 -5.85
CA THR A 218 2.86 -22.17 -5.56
C THR A 218 4.23 -22.76 -5.27
N GLY A 219 4.27 -23.74 -4.36
CA GLY A 219 5.44 -24.56 -4.11
C GLY A 219 5.71 -25.59 -5.22
N SER A 220 6.71 -26.44 -5.02
CA SER A 220 7.09 -27.50 -5.97
C SER A 220 5.95 -28.45 -6.35
N ASN A 221 4.99 -28.65 -5.46
CA ASN A 221 3.81 -29.51 -5.67
C ASN A 221 2.59 -28.75 -6.24
N LYS A 222 2.77 -27.56 -6.78
CA LYS A 222 1.70 -26.68 -7.30
C LYS A 222 0.59 -26.36 -6.29
N ARG A 223 0.86 -26.50 -4.99
CA ARG A 223 -0.02 -26.05 -3.90
C ARG A 223 0.36 -24.62 -3.50
N PRO A 224 -0.63 -23.75 -3.19
CA PRO A 224 -0.37 -22.40 -2.71
C PRO A 224 0.29 -22.39 -1.33
#